data_400b07ab252c1ade17ad57ed09e34acb
#
_entry.id   400b07ab252c1ade17ad57ed09e34acb
#
_cell.length_a   1.000
_cell.length_b   1.000
_cell.length_c   1.000
_cell.angle_alpha   90.00
_cell.angle_beta   90.00
_cell.angle_gamma   90.00
#
_symmetry.space_group_name_H-M   'P 1'
#
loop_
_entity.id
_entity.type
_entity.pdbx_description
1 polymer ?
#
loop_
_entity_poly.entity_id
_entity_poly.type
_entity_poly.pdbx_seq_one_letter_code
_entity_poly.pdbx_strand_id
1 'polypeptide(L)'
;KSSGLKVIVEKSVAKVRPYIHCAVVRGVSLDEDDIADLMNSQETIHWVVGRDRKKISIGIHDMRGIKAPFKYYGIKADTHSFIPLGEETRKMTPQEICKEHPKGIKYAHLVNPNGIVPF
;
A
#
# COMPACT_ATOMS: atom_id res chain seq x y z
N LYS A 1 8.61 14.28 -16.29
CA LYS A 1 10.04 14.33 -15.86
C LYS A 1 10.28 13.21 -14.85
N SER A 2 11.48 12.58 -14.87
CA SER A 2 11.88 11.64 -13.82
C SER A 2 11.98 12.37 -12.48
N SER A 3 11.50 11.74 -11.40
CA SER A 3 11.61 12.29 -10.04
C SER A 3 13.04 12.22 -9.48
N GLY A 4 13.93 11.44 -10.12
CA GLY A 4 15.26 11.12 -9.61
C GLY A 4 15.25 10.12 -8.44
N LEU A 5 14.09 9.71 -7.96
CA LEU A 5 13.97 8.72 -6.89
C LEU A 5 13.94 7.29 -7.46
N LYS A 6 14.49 6.36 -6.70
CA LYS A 6 14.60 4.96 -7.12
C LYS A 6 13.73 4.08 -6.24
N VAL A 7 12.97 3.19 -6.90
CA VAL A 7 12.29 2.06 -6.27
C VAL A 7 12.95 0.78 -6.74
N ILE A 8 13.39 -0.04 -5.80
CA ILE A 8 14.01 -1.34 -6.05
C ILE A 8 12.94 -2.40 -5.87
N VAL A 9 12.62 -3.11 -6.95
CA VAL A 9 11.62 -4.18 -6.93
C VAL A 9 12.33 -5.53 -6.86
N GLU A 10 12.04 -6.30 -5.83
CA GLU A 10 12.63 -7.62 -5.64
C GLU A 10 11.78 -8.74 -6.27
N LYS A 11 12.42 -9.84 -6.64
CA LYS A 11 11.74 -11.00 -7.23
C LYS A 11 10.72 -11.65 -6.29
N SER A 12 10.84 -11.42 -4.99
CA SER A 12 9.95 -11.96 -3.95
C SER A 12 8.49 -11.58 -4.13
N VAL A 13 8.17 -10.42 -4.75
CA VAL A 13 6.79 -10.00 -5.04
C VAL A 13 6.20 -10.58 -6.31
N ALA A 14 6.99 -11.27 -7.14
CA ALA A 14 6.58 -11.68 -8.49
C ALA A 14 5.31 -12.57 -8.51
N LYS A 15 5.09 -13.37 -7.47
CA LYS A 15 3.94 -14.27 -7.36
C LYS A 15 2.74 -13.68 -6.62
N VAL A 16 2.87 -12.46 -6.11
CA VAL A 16 1.80 -11.80 -5.32
C VAL A 16 1.29 -10.58 -6.06
N ARG A 17 2.06 -9.51 -6.09
CA ARG A 17 1.73 -8.28 -6.82
C ARG A 17 3.00 -7.74 -7.49
N PRO A 18 3.31 -8.22 -8.70
CA PRO A 18 4.62 -8.03 -9.30
C PRO A 18 4.91 -6.60 -9.80
N TYR A 19 3.86 -5.80 -9.97
CA TYR A 19 4.00 -4.49 -10.60
C TYR A 19 3.75 -3.37 -9.59
N ILE A 20 4.63 -2.38 -9.61
CA ILE A 20 4.47 -1.13 -8.88
C ILE A 20 4.86 0.03 -9.78
N HIS A 21 4.08 1.10 -9.73
CA HIS A 21 4.39 2.37 -10.38
C HIS A 21 4.27 3.47 -9.34
N CYS A 22 5.28 4.33 -9.30
CA CYS A 22 5.31 5.43 -8.34
C CYS A 22 5.48 6.76 -9.07
N ALA A 23 4.84 7.78 -8.55
CA ALA A 23 5.01 9.16 -8.98
C ALA A 23 5.19 10.07 -7.77
N VAL A 24 5.87 11.18 -7.94
CA VAL A 24 6.02 12.20 -6.89
C VAL A 24 5.42 13.49 -7.41
N VAL A 25 4.50 14.03 -6.66
CA VAL A 25 3.92 15.36 -6.88
C VAL A 25 4.59 16.32 -5.91
N ARG A 26 5.04 17.46 -6.40
CA ARG A 26 5.75 18.48 -5.62
C ARG A 26 5.07 19.84 -5.77
N GLY A 27 5.25 20.67 -4.77
CA GLY A 27 4.74 22.06 -4.81
C GLY A 27 3.22 22.13 -4.66
N VAL A 28 2.62 21.14 -4.01
CA VAL A 28 1.20 21.14 -3.64
C VAL A 28 1.06 21.54 -2.18
N SER A 29 0.02 22.31 -1.89
CA SER A 29 -0.48 22.57 -0.54
C SER A 29 -1.90 22.01 -0.51
N LEU A 30 -2.14 21.09 0.37
CA LEU A 30 -3.43 20.42 0.50
C LEU A 30 -4.05 20.78 1.85
N ASP A 31 -5.29 21.21 1.83
CA ASP A 31 -6.11 21.34 3.01
C ASP A 31 -6.92 20.04 3.28
N GLU A 32 -7.79 20.06 4.28
CA GLU A 32 -8.56 18.90 4.67
C GLU A 32 -9.57 18.48 3.60
N ASP A 33 -10.16 19.44 2.89
CA ASP A 33 -11.11 19.19 1.80
C ASP A 33 -10.40 18.58 0.59
N ASP A 34 -9.23 19.07 0.23
CA ASP A 34 -8.37 18.51 -0.81
C ASP A 34 -8.00 17.04 -0.51
N ILE A 35 -7.66 16.75 0.75
CA ILE A 35 -7.33 15.38 1.18
C ILE A 35 -8.56 14.49 1.09
N ALA A 36 -9.73 14.96 1.51
CA ALA A 36 -10.98 14.21 1.40
C ALA A 36 -11.33 13.89 -0.06
N ASP A 37 -11.19 14.85 -0.97
CA ASP A 37 -11.43 14.67 -2.39
C ASP A 37 -10.43 13.70 -3.04
N LEU A 38 -9.17 13.75 -2.65
CA LEU A 38 -8.15 12.79 -3.08
C LEU A 38 -8.51 11.36 -2.62
N MET A 39 -8.95 11.19 -1.37
CA MET A 39 -9.36 9.89 -0.85
C MET A 39 -10.60 9.36 -1.59
N ASN A 40 -11.59 10.21 -1.86
CA ASN A 40 -12.78 9.84 -2.62
C ASN A 40 -12.44 9.43 -4.05
N SER A 41 -11.54 10.17 -4.70
CA SER A 41 -11.04 9.85 -6.04
C SER A 41 -10.29 8.52 -6.06
N GLN A 42 -9.43 8.28 -5.07
CA GLN A 42 -8.71 7.03 -4.89
C GLN A 42 -9.67 5.84 -4.74
N GLU A 43 -10.71 5.97 -3.90
CA GLU A 43 -11.71 4.91 -3.71
C GLU A 43 -12.51 4.66 -5.00
N THR A 44 -12.87 5.70 -5.73
CA THR A 44 -13.54 5.56 -7.02
C THR A 44 -12.69 4.77 -8.02
N ILE A 45 -11.40 5.07 -8.12
CA ILE A 45 -10.47 4.33 -8.97
C ILE A 45 -10.34 2.87 -8.51
N HIS A 46 -10.27 2.62 -7.20
CA HIS A 46 -10.26 1.27 -6.65
C HIS A 46 -11.47 0.45 -7.06
N TRP A 47 -12.66 1.06 -7.05
CA TRP A 47 -13.90 0.40 -7.44
C TRP A 47 -13.98 0.16 -8.95
N VAL A 48 -13.87 1.21 -9.74
CA VAL A 48 -14.15 1.17 -11.18
C VAL A 48 -13.01 0.48 -11.94
N VAL A 49 -11.83 1.09 -11.93
CA VAL A 49 -10.66 0.59 -12.67
C VAL A 49 -10.01 -0.58 -11.95
N GLY A 50 -9.90 -0.49 -10.65
CA GLY A 50 -9.27 -1.48 -9.79
C GLY A 50 -10.09 -2.76 -9.59
N ARG A 51 -11.38 -2.75 -9.92
CA ARG A 51 -12.33 -3.85 -9.64
C ARG A 51 -12.25 -4.28 -8.17
N ASP A 52 -12.50 -3.33 -7.27
CA ASP A 52 -12.33 -3.47 -5.84
C ASP A 52 -10.92 -3.97 -5.48
N ARG A 53 -9.91 -3.26 -5.94
CA ARG A 53 -8.47 -3.52 -5.72
C ARG A 53 -7.91 -4.81 -6.32
N LYS A 54 -8.72 -5.62 -7.02
CA LYS A 54 -8.26 -6.86 -7.66
C LYS A 54 -7.21 -6.61 -8.74
N LYS A 55 -7.35 -5.52 -9.50
CA LYS A 55 -6.44 -5.17 -10.60
C LYS A 55 -5.43 -4.12 -10.20
N ILE A 56 -5.90 -3.01 -9.60
CA ILE A 56 -5.07 -1.88 -9.21
C ILE A 56 -5.45 -1.47 -7.79
N SER A 57 -4.45 -1.16 -6.99
CA SER A 57 -4.59 -0.42 -5.74
C SER A 57 -3.65 0.78 -5.76
N ILE A 58 -4.10 1.90 -5.20
CA ILE A 58 -3.38 3.15 -5.12
C ILE A 58 -3.20 3.48 -3.64
N GLY A 59 -2.03 3.99 -3.28
CA GLY A 59 -1.75 4.58 -1.98
C GLY A 59 -1.14 5.98 -2.19
N ILE A 60 -1.65 6.95 -1.47
CA ILE A 60 -1.11 8.30 -1.43
C ILE A 60 -0.39 8.45 -0.10
N HIS A 61 0.85 8.90 -0.14
CA HIS A 61 1.70 8.99 1.03
C HIS A 61 2.37 10.36 1.12
N ASP A 62 2.43 10.89 2.33
CA ASP A 62 3.26 12.06 2.62
C ASP A 62 4.74 11.65 2.56
N MET A 63 5.50 12.40 1.79
CA MET A 63 6.93 12.16 1.61
C MET A 63 7.82 12.79 2.69
N ARG A 64 7.26 13.56 3.60
CA ARG A 64 8.03 14.18 4.70
C ARG A 64 8.60 13.10 5.62
N GLY A 65 9.89 13.15 5.84
CA GLY A 65 10.60 12.17 6.68
C GLY A 65 10.90 10.83 6.01
N ILE A 66 10.46 10.61 4.77
CA ILE A 66 10.74 9.38 4.02
C ILE A 66 11.94 9.62 3.09
N LYS A 67 12.89 8.69 3.09
CA LYS A 67 14.13 8.80 2.28
C LYS A 67 14.24 7.65 1.29
N ALA A 68 14.59 7.98 0.04
CA ALA A 68 14.94 6.99 -0.97
C ALA A 68 16.35 6.40 -0.72
N PRO A 69 16.68 5.21 -1.27
CA PRO A 69 15.86 4.42 -2.19
C PRO A 69 14.75 3.65 -1.46
N PHE A 70 13.63 3.45 -2.15
CA PHE A 70 12.55 2.60 -1.65
C PHE A 70 12.76 1.16 -2.10
N LYS A 71 12.33 0.22 -1.28
CA LYS A 71 12.29 -1.19 -1.65
C LYS A 71 10.85 -1.68 -1.71
N TYR A 72 10.55 -2.49 -2.71
CA TYR A 72 9.29 -3.20 -2.82
C TYR A 72 9.58 -4.69 -2.92
N TYR A 73 9.18 -5.44 -1.92
CA TYR A 73 9.54 -6.85 -1.79
C TYR A 73 8.46 -7.63 -1.06
N GLY A 74 8.52 -8.95 -1.15
CA GLY A 74 7.61 -9.85 -0.45
C GLY A 74 8.20 -10.31 0.87
N ILE A 75 7.41 -10.27 1.92
CA ILE A 75 7.76 -10.81 3.25
C ILE A 75 6.82 -11.95 3.63
N LYS A 76 7.25 -12.83 4.51
CA LYS A 76 6.35 -13.79 5.15
C LYS A 76 5.38 -13.02 6.05
N ALA A 77 4.11 -13.41 6.00
CA ALA A 77 3.03 -12.70 6.66
C ALA A 77 3.13 -12.68 8.19
N ASP A 78 3.94 -13.55 8.78
CA ASP A 78 4.15 -13.70 10.22
C ASP A 78 5.44 -13.05 10.76
N THR A 79 6.24 -12.40 9.91
CA THR A 79 7.61 -11.98 10.30
C THR A 79 7.76 -10.54 10.78
N HIS A 80 6.92 -9.63 10.31
CA HIS A 80 7.01 -8.20 10.64
C HIS A 80 5.75 -7.74 11.34
N SER A 81 5.87 -6.85 12.30
CA SER A 81 4.72 -6.23 12.94
C SER A 81 4.81 -4.71 12.86
N PHE A 82 3.69 -4.07 12.60
CA PHE A 82 3.54 -2.63 12.54
C PHE A 82 2.13 -2.23 12.99
N ILE A 83 1.91 -0.96 13.23
CA ILE A 83 0.58 -0.44 13.55
C ILE A 83 -0.16 -0.20 12.23
N PRO A 84 -1.21 -0.97 11.89
CA PRO A 84 -1.96 -0.77 10.65
C PRO A 84 -2.77 0.53 10.70
N LEU A 85 -3.04 1.08 9.52
CA LEU A 85 -3.87 2.27 9.39
C LEU A 85 -5.26 2.05 10.00
N GLY A 86 -5.64 2.94 10.91
CA GLY A 86 -6.90 2.85 11.67
C GLY A 86 -6.74 2.24 13.07
N GLU A 87 -5.55 1.76 13.42
CA GLU A 87 -5.19 1.37 14.78
C GLU A 87 -4.33 2.47 15.43
N GLU A 88 -4.46 2.66 16.73
CA GLU A 88 -3.69 3.70 17.45
C GLU A 88 -2.38 3.16 18.04
N THR A 89 -2.42 1.98 18.63
CA THR A 89 -1.30 1.44 19.40
C THR A 89 -1.00 -0.03 19.13
N ARG A 90 -1.97 -0.78 18.61
CA ARG A 90 -1.84 -2.22 18.43
C ARG A 90 -0.94 -2.55 17.24
N LYS A 91 0.21 -3.14 17.51
CA LYS A 91 1.04 -3.75 16.47
C LYS A 91 0.45 -5.09 16.03
N MET A 92 0.40 -5.29 14.73
CA MET A 92 -0.11 -6.52 14.13
C MET A 92 0.84 -6.99 13.03
N THR A 93 1.00 -8.29 12.91
CA THR A 93 1.64 -8.89 11.73
C THR A 93 0.66 -8.85 10.54
N PRO A 94 1.14 -8.88 9.29
CA PRO A 94 0.26 -9.02 8.13
C PRO A 94 -0.70 -10.20 8.23
N GLN A 95 -0.30 -11.31 8.86
CA GLN A 95 -1.15 -12.46 9.08
C GLN A 95 -2.31 -12.14 10.05
N GLU A 96 -2.03 -11.45 11.15
CA GLU A 96 -3.06 -11.00 12.10
C GLU A 96 -3.98 -9.98 11.44
N ILE A 97 -3.43 -9.04 10.67
CA ILE A 97 -4.24 -8.08 9.90
C ILE A 97 -5.19 -8.79 8.95
N CYS A 98 -4.73 -9.80 8.22
CA CYS A 98 -5.57 -10.58 7.31
C CYS A 98 -6.66 -11.39 8.03
N LYS A 99 -6.49 -11.71 9.32
CA LYS A 99 -7.45 -12.51 10.10
C LYS A 99 -8.40 -11.67 10.96
N GLU A 100 -7.96 -10.54 11.45
CA GLU A 100 -8.64 -9.80 12.52
C GLU A 100 -9.05 -8.38 12.13
N HIS A 101 -8.26 -7.70 11.29
CA HIS A 101 -8.58 -6.33 10.88
C HIS A 101 -9.61 -6.33 9.74
N PRO A 102 -10.68 -5.52 9.78
CA PRO A 102 -11.77 -5.54 8.80
C PRO A 102 -11.30 -5.40 7.34
N LYS A 103 -10.38 -4.46 7.08
CA LYS A 103 -9.78 -4.30 5.74
C LYS A 103 -8.87 -5.46 5.36
N GLY A 104 -8.16 -6.03 6.33
CA GLY A 104 -7.32 -7.20 6.14
C GLY A 104 -8.14 -8.42 5.73
N ILE A 105 -9.19 -8.74 6.47
CA ILE A 105 -10.12 -9.85 6.18
C ILE A 105 -10.68 -9.70 4.76
N LYS A 106 -11.16 -8.50 4.42
CA LYS A 106 -11.74 -8.22 3.10
C LYS A 106 -10.77 -8.49 1.94
N TYR A 107 -9.50 -8.12 2.10
CA TYR A 107 -8.51 -8.12 1.02
C TYR A 107 -7.41 -9.19 1.15
N ALA A 108 -7.46 -10.05 2.17
CA ALA A 108 -6.48 -11.11 2.40
C ALA A 108 -6.21 -11.96 1.14
N HIS A 109 -7.26 -12.30 0.41
CA HIS A 109 -7.17 -13.12 -0.81
C HIS A 109 -6.39 -12.45 -1.95
N LEU A 110 -6.22 -11.13 -1.93
CA LEU A 110 -5.48 -10.37 -2.94
C LEU A 110 -3.99 -10.22 -2.60
N VAL A 111 -3.66 -10.18 -1.31
CA VAL A 111 -2.33 -9.79 -0.84
C VAL A 111 -1.57 -10.91 -0.14
N ASN A 112 -2.24 -12.00 0.21
CA ASN A 112 -1.62 -13.10 0.92
C ASN A 112 -2.03 -14.49 0.36
N PRO A 113 -1.86 -14.75 -0.94
CA PRO A 113 -2.29 -16.02 -1.52
C PRO A 113 -1.48 -17.23 -1.03
N ASN A 114 -0.22 -17.03 -0.62
CA ASN A 114 0.72 -18.10 -0.25
C ASN A 114 1.51 -17.79 1.04
N GLY A 115 0.97 -17.00 1.95
CA GLY A 115 1.69 -16.58 3.16
C GLY A 115 2.80 -15.54 2.90
N ILE A 116 2.87 -14.99 1.70
CA ILE A 116 3.78 -13.89 1.32
C ILE A 116 2.95 -12.66 1.01
N VAL A 117 3.28 -11.56 1.64
CA VAL A 117 2.62 -10.26 1.42
C VAL A 117 3.59 -9.26 0.82
N PRO A 118 3.13 -8.33 -0.04
CA PRO A 118 3.95 -7.24 -0.54
C PRO A 118 4.22 -6.23 0.60
N PHE A 119 5.47 -5.74 0.66
CA PHE A 119 5.93 -4.80 1.69
C PHE A 119 6.80 -3.71 1.09
#